data_8e1eaf68fdcd90671ed70191963d33a6
#
_entry.id   8e1eaf68fdcd90671ed70191963d33a6
#
_cell.length_a   1.000
_cell.length_b   1.000
_cell.length_c   1.000
_cell.angle_alpha   90.00
_cell.angle_beta   90.00
_cell.angle_gamma   90.00
#
_symmetry.space_group_name_H-M   'P 1'
#
loop_
_entity.id
_entity.type
_entity.pdbx_description
1 polymer ?
#
loop_
_entity_poly.entity_id
_entity_poly.type
_entity_poly.pdbx_seq_one_letter_code
_entity_poly.pdbx_strand_id
1 'polypeptide(L)'
;KRLYLLIIAIFAPVYIWHGWIFVAMILIIIFVPRYYHDYARVRQGLRAIKEGDFDKKVVVRHRGEFERLANDINEIARAEEIALENELRSQRLRNELISNVSHDLKTPLTSMVTYIDLLKMQGLDSPDAMSYLEIIDQKTKRLQKLSGDLFEATKASSGAMPISIEVIDLNGMAQQVVGELNDIFVAADVEVHCEKNDEHVYVNADGKMLWRVIENLLTNVSKYSMPGTRAYVKVREMGKFAALEISNVSRDALDMEPDELMERFKRGDKSRNTEGSGLGLAIARDLMHMMDGDVRLGIDGDLFKARVLIPRVGQR
;
A
#
# COMPACT_ATOMS: atom_id res chain seq x y z
N LYS A 1 -49.54 -61.71 50.09
CA LYS A 1 -48.97 -61.43 48.72
C LYS A 1 -49.71 -60.31 48.00
N ARG A 2 -51.04 -60.29 47.92
CA ARG A 2 -51.80 -59.25 47.17
C ARG A 2 -51.65 -57.83 47.79
N LEU A 3 -51.58 -57.68 49.10
CA LEU A 3 -51.42 -56.43 49.79
C LEU A 3 -50.02 -55.81 49.50
N TYR A 4 -48.98 -56.65 49.38
CA TYR A 4 -47.60 -56.25 49.13
C TYR A 4 -47.43 -55.70 47.69
N LEU A 5 -48.11 -56.32 46.71
CA LEU A 5 -48.14 -55.88 45.35
C LEU A 5 -48.87 -54.53 45.17
N LEU A 6 -49.92 -54.32 45.96
CA LEU A 6 -50.70 -53.08 45.96
C LEU A 6 -49.90 -51.91 46.55
N ILE A 7 -49.12 -52.16 47.61
CA ILE A 7 -48.20 -51.17 48.20
C ILE A 7 -47.09 -50.80 47.20
N ILE A 8 -46.51 -51.80 46.56
CA ILE A 8 -45.47 -51.53 45.53
C ILE A 8 -46.04 -50.73 44.35
N ALA A 9 -47.25 -51.08 43.87
CA ALA A 9 -47.92 -50.40 42.78
C ALA A 9 -48.21 -48.91 43.07
N ILE A 10 -48.48 -48.56 44.32
CA ILE A 10 -48.76 -47.19 44.77
C ILE A 10 -47.49 -46.40 44.99
N PHE A 11 -46.48 -47.00 45.60
CA PHE A 11 -45.26 -46.28 46.00
C PHE A 11 -44.17 -46.28 44.92
N ALA A 12 -44.12 -47.27 44.03
CA ALA A 12 -43.12 -47.30 42.99
C ALA A 12 -43.17 -46.05 42.06
N PRO A 13 -44.35 -45.58 41.58
CA PRO A 13 -44.43 -44.37 40.77
C PRO A 13 -43.92 -43.12 41.51
N VAL A 14 -44.22 -43.02 42.79
CA VAL A 14 -43.76 -41.91 43.65
C VAL A 14 -42.25 -41.88 43.78
N TYR A 15 -41.62 -43.04 44.03
CA TYR A 15 -40.16 -43.14 44.08
C TYR A 15 -39.49 -42.83 42.75
N ILE A 16 -40.08 -43.31 41.62
CA ILE A 16 -39.59 -43.01 40.29
C ILE A 16 -39.66 -41.51 40.02
N TRP A 17 -40.81 -40.87 40.38
CA TRP A 17 -40.99 -39.42 40.19
C TRP A 17 -39.95 -38.59 40.99
N HIS A 18 -39.69 -38.91 42.23
CA HIS A 18 -38.67 -38.24 43.04
C HIS A 18 -37.25 -38.46 42.51
N GLY A 19 -36.96 -39.65 41.95
CA GLY A 19 -35.73 -39.97 41.29
C GLY A 19 -35.47 -39.07 40.08
N TRP A 20 -36.47 -38.83 39.24
CA TRP A 20 -36.39 -37.94 38.09
C TRP A 20 -36.16 -36.46 38.46
N ILE A 21 -36.82 -35.98 39.53
CA ILE A 21 -36.63 -34.63 40.09
C ILE A 21 -35.19 -34.49 40.58
N PHE A 22 -34.64 -35.48 41.25
CA PHE A 22 -33.25 -35.45 41.73
C PHE A 22 -32.23 -35.41 40.59
N VAL A 23 -32.43 -36.22 39.55
CA VAL A 23 -31.60 -36.20 38.33
C VAL A 23 -31.70 -34.84 37.61
N ALA A 24 -32.91 -34.30 37.46
CA ALA A 24 -33.10 -32.97 36.84
C ALA A 24 -32.39 -31.87 37.64
N MET A 25 -32.45 -31.91 38.96
CA MET A 25 -31.79 -30.96 39.85
C MET A 25 -30.24 -31.03 39.70
N ILE A 26 -29.68 -32.24 39.62
CA ILE A 26 -28.24 -32.44 39.39
C ILE A 26 -27.85 -31.85 38.02
N LEU A 27 -28.62 -32.10 36.95
CA LEU A 27 -28.39 -31.56 35.64
C LEU A 27 -28.40 -30.01 35.64
N ILE A 28 -29.39 -29.41 36.30
CA ILE A 28 -29.48 -27.95 36.45
C ILE A 28 -28.22 -27.40 37.16
N ILE A 29 -27.81 -28.01 38.30
CA ILE A 29 -26.65 -27.57 39.04
C ILE A 29 -25.34 -27.67 38.22
N ILE A 30 -25.25 -28.66 37.34
CA ILE A 30 -24.05 -28.85 36.49
C ILE A 30 -24.09 -27.94 35.23
N PHE A 31 -25.23 -27.81 34.55
CA PHE A 31 -25.30 -27.14 33.26
C PHE A 31 -25.54 -25.64 33.39
N VAL A 32 -26.33 -25.16 34.33
CA VAL A 32 -26.63 -23.72 34.47
C VAL A 32 -25.38 -22.86 34.73
N PRO A 33 -24.45 -23.24 35.66
CA PRO A 33 -23.24 -22.43 35.86
C PRO A 33 -22.32 -22.39 34.63
N ARG A 34 -22.25 -23.53 33.90
CA ARG A 34 -21.45 -23.61 32.68
C ARG A 34 -22.00 -22.68 31.60
N TYR A 35 -23.30 -22.69 31.38
CA TYR A 35 -24.00 -21.86 30.44
C TYR A 35 -23.89 -20.36 30.78
N TYR A 36 -24.03 -20.03 32.05
CA TYR A 36 -23.88 -18.68 32.58
C TYR A 36 -22.44 -18.14 32.37
N HIS A 37 -21.45 -19.00 32.53
CA HIS A 37 -20.05 -18.63 32.37
C HIS A 37 -19.73 -18.28 30.90
N ASP A 38 -20.21 -19.07 29.94
CA ASP A 38 -20.02 -18.80 28.51
C ASP A 38 -20.79 -17.56 28.09
N TYR A 39 -22.03 -17.35 28.58
CA TYR A 39 -22.78 -16.11 28.38
C TYR A 39 -22.01 -14.88 28.92
N ALA A 40 -21.44 -14.97 30.10
CA ALA A 40 -20.69 -13.87 30.70
C ALA A 40 -19.44 -13.50 29.86
N ARG A 41 -18.74 -14.49 29.28
CA ARG A 41 -17.61 -14.28 28.39
C ARG A 41 -18.00 -13.59 27.09
N VAL A 42 -19.06 -14.05 26.44
CA VAL A 42 -19.61 -13.43 25.22
C VAL A 42 -20.00 -11.96 25.50
N ARG A 43 -20.71 -11.72 26.61
CA ARG A 43 -21.09 -10.37 27.04
C ARG A 43 -19.88 -9.48 27.35
N GLN A 44 -18.82 -10.03 27.94
CA GLN A 44 -17.59 -9.29 28.23
C GLN A 44 -16.84 -8.94 26.94
N GLY A 45 -16.78 -9.87 25.97
CA GLY A 45 -16.20 -9.61 24.67
C GLY A 45 -16.93 -8.51 23.91
N LEU A 46 -18.26 -8.54 23.90
CA LEU A 46 -19.06 -7.49 23.27
C LEU A 46 -18.84 -6.11 23.91
N ARG A 47 -18.62 -6.05 25.23
CA ARG A 47 -18.27 -4.81 25.93
C ARG A 47 -16.87 -4.31 25.54
N ALA A 48 -15.89 -5.23 25.45
CA ALA A 48 -14.53 -4.87 25.04
C ALA A 48 -14.52 -4.22 23.63
N ILE A 49 -15.24 -4.81 22.67
CA ILE A 49 -15.39 -4.22 21.31
C ILE A 49 -16.02 -2.82 21.40
N LYS A 50 -17.07 -2.65 22.20
CA LYS A 50 -17.73 -1.34 22.37
C LYS A 50 -16.80 -0.30 23.00
N GLU A 51 -15.84 -0.71 23.80
CA GLU A 51 -14.82 0.14 24.43
C GLU A 51 -13.58 0.35 23.53
N GLY A 52 -13.56 -0.26 22.33
CA GLY A 52 -12.46 -0.14 21.38
C GLY A 52 -11.29 -1.11 21.59
N ASP A 53 -11.46 -2.10 22.48
CA ASP A 53 -10.47 -3.17 22.72
C ASP A 53 -10.76 -4.35 21.78
N PHE A 54 -10.21 -4.28 20.56
CA PHE A 54 -10.41 -5.28 19.50
C PHE A 54 -9.47 -6.50 19.65
N ASP A 55 -8.38 -6.38 20.40
CA ASP A 55 -7.38 -7.46 20.60
C ASP A 55 -7.91 -8.61 21.45
N LYS A 56 -8.96 -8.37 22.24
CA LYS A 56 -9.49 -9.31 23.20
C LYS A 56 -10.36 -10.37 22.57
N LYS A 57 -9.76 -11.51 22.21
CA LYS A 57 -10.50 -12.65 21.65
C LYS A 57 -11.47 -13.28 22.65
N VAL A 58 -12.71 -13.46 22.23
CA VAL A 58 -13.74 -14.19 22.98
C VAL A 58 -13.55 -15.67 22.74
N VAL A 59 -13.26 -16.41 23.84
CA VAL A 59 -13.12 -17.87 23.80
C VAL A 59 -14.10 -18.48 24.77
N VAL A 60 -15.01 -19.33 24.28
CA VAL A 60 -15.96 -20.11 25.07
C VAL A 60 -15.50 -21.57 25.17
N ARG A 61 -15.96 -22.27 26.20
CA ARG A 61 -15.52 -23.65 26.47
C ARG A 61 -16.36 -24.71 25.79
N HIS A 62 -17.64 -24.41 25.53
CA HIS A 62 -18.58 -25.40 25.01
C HIS A 62 -18.93 -25.10 23.55
N ARG A 63 -18.95 -26.17 22.74
CA ARG A 63 -19.42 -26.10 21.36
C ARG A 63 -20.94 -25.87 21.32
N GLY A 64 -21.39 -25.00 20.41
CA GLY A 64 -22.81 -24.70 20.22
C GLY A 64 -23.05 -23.23 19.88
N GLU A 65 -24.21 -22.70 20.28
CA GLU A 65 -24.61 -21.31 19.93
C GLU A 65 -23.63 -20.25 20.47
N PHE A 66 -23.08 -20.44 21.67
CA PHE A 66 -22.10 -19.50 22.21
C PHE A 66 -20.75 -19.52 21.48
N GLU A 67 -20.37 -20.66 20.91
CA GLU A 67 -19.16 -20.75 20.08
C GLU A 67 -19.38 -19.98 18.76
N ARG A 68 -20.56 -20.11 18.15
CA ARG A 68 -20.90 -19.33 16.95
C ARG A 68 -20.91 -17.83 17.24
N LEU A 69 -21.61 -17.42 18.32
CA LEU A 69 -21.62 -16.02 18.75
C LEU A 69 -20.20 -15.47 19.08
N ALA A 70 -19.35 -16.27 19.71
CA ALA A 70 -17.97 -15.87 19.98
C ALA A 70 -17.16 -15.70 18.70
N ASN A 71 -17.35 -16.58 17.70
CA ASN A 71 -16.70 -16.46 16.41
C ASN A 71 -17.21 -15.23 15.65
N ASP A 72 -18.52 -15.00 15.61
CA ASP A 72 -19.12 -13.82 14.96
C ASP A 72 -18.60 -12.51 15.59
N ILE A 73 -18.50 -12.47 16.91
CA ILE A 73 -17.96 -11.33 17.65
C ILE A 73 -16.49 -11.12 17.33
N ASN A 74 -15.68 -12.18 17.25
CA ASN A 74 -14.26 -12.09 16.89
C ASN A 74 -14.08 -11.64 15.42
N GLU A 75 -14.96 -12.05 14.52
CA GLU A 75 -14.96 -11.62 13.12
C GLU A 75 -15.30 -10.12 13.00
N ILE A 76 -16.33 -9.67 13.74
CA ILE A 76 -16.69 -8.24 13.80
C ILE A 76 -15.53 -7.42 14.38
N ALA A 77 -14.92 -7.88 15.49
CA ALA A 77 -13.77 -7.20 16.09
C ALA A 77 -12.63 -7.01 15.10
N ARG A 78 -12.31 -8.07 14.34
CA ARG A 78 -11.26 -8.02 13.33
C ARG A 78 -11.61 -7.09 12.16
N ALA A 79 -12.88 -7.08 11.74
CA ALA A 79 -13.33 -6.19 10.67
C ALA A 79 -13.24 -4.71 11.08
N GLU A 80 -13.64 -4.39 12.32
CA GLU A 80 -13.55 -3.04 12.89
C GLU A 80 -12.11 -2.59 13.10
N GLU A 81 -11.22 -3.48 13.56
CA GLU A 81 -9.78 -3.22 13.69
C GLU A 81 -9.17 -2.83 12.35
N ILE A 82 -9.44 -3.63 11.30
CA ILE A 82 -8.96 -3.35 9.92
C ILE A 82 -9.54 -2.03 9.40
N ALA A 83 -10.83 -1.77 9.64
CA ALA A 83 -11.48 -0.53 9.21
C ALA A 83 -10.86 0.69 9.91
N LEU A 84 -10.62 0.61 11.21
CA LEU A 84 -9.98 1.69 11.99
C LEU A 84 -8.53 1.92 11.54
N GLU A 85 -7.77 0.86 11.30
CA GLU A 85 -6.39 0.96 10.81
C GLU A 85 -6.35 1.64 9.43
N ASN A 86 -7.26 1.27 8.53
CA ASN A 86 -7.39 1.90 7.22
C ASN A 86 -7.78 3.38 7.32
N GLU A 87 -8.69 3.73 8.23
CA GLU A 87 -9.09 5.14 8.46
C GLU A 87 -7.93 5.96 9.02
N LEU A 88 -7.23 5.44 10.03
CA LEU A 88 -6.04 6.10 10.59
C LEU A 88 -4.93 6.27 9.55
N ARG A 89 -4.72 5.26 8.71
CA ARG A 89 -3.78 5.34 7.59
C ARG A 89 -4.20 6.42 6.59
N SER A 90 -5.48 6.46 6.24
CA SER A 90 -6.03 7.48 5.34
C SER A 90 -5.87 8.90 5.91
N GLN A 91 -6.15 9.09 7.21
CA GLN A 91 -5.99 10.38 7.88
C GLN A 91 -4.51 10.82 7.95
N ARG A 92 -3.59 9.90 8.28
CA ARG A 92 -2.15 10.19 8.26
C ARG A 92 -1.69 10.63 6.89
N LEU A 93 -2.06 9.87 5.85
CA LEU A 93 -1.77 10.21 4.46
C LEU A 93 -2.30 11.61 4.10
N ARG A 94 -3.54 11.92 4.48
CA ARG A 94 -4.13 13.24 4.23
C ARG A 94 -3.35 14.36 4.91
N ASN A 95 -2.93 14.17 6.16
CA ASN A 95 -2.16 15.16 6.91
C ASN A 95 -0.73 15.34 6.33
N GLU A 96 -0.07 14.25 5.95
CA GLU A 96 1.23 14.30 5.29
C GLU A 96 1.15 14.99 3.92
N LEU A 97 0.11 14.69 3.13
CA LEU A 97 -0.15 15.35 1.86
C LEU A 97 -0.29 16.86 2.05
N ILE A 98 -1.13 17.30 3.00
CA ILE A 98 -1.36 18.73 3.25
C ILE A 98 -0.07 19.44 3.70
N SER A 99 0.68 18.84 4.62
CA SER A 99 1.89 19.46 5.17
C SER A 99 3.02 19.53 4.13
N ASN A 100 3.37 18.39 3.53
CA ASN A 100 4.53 18.28 2.65
C ASN A 100 4.28 18.97 1.30
N VAL A 101 3.06 18.82 0.76
CA VAL A 101 2.66 19.52 -0.47
C VAL A 101 2.65 21.02 -0.26
N SER A 102 2.12 21.52 0.86
CA SER A 102 2.10 22.96 1.15
C SER A 102 3.52 23.55 1.19
N HIS A 103 4.46 22.82 1.79
CA HIS A 103 5.86 23.23 1.81
C HIS A 103 6.47 23.23 0.40
N ASP A 104 6.28 22.15 -0.36
CA ASP A 104 6.87 21.97 -1.69
C ASP A 104 6.24 22.87 -2.77
N LEU A 105 5.00 23.34 -2.56
CA LEU A 105 4.36 24.36 -3.36
C LEU A 105 4.86 25.78 -2.99
N LYS A 106 5.06 26.06 -1.69
CA LYS A 106 5.46 27.38 -1.22
C LYS A 106 6.84 27.80 -1.75
N THR A 107 7.80 26.86 -1.79
CA THR A 107 9.17 27.15 -2.21
C THR A 107 9.27 27.67 -3.65
N PRO A 108 8.75 26.95 -4.70
CA PRO A 108 8.80 27.45 -6.07
C PRO A 108 7.95 28.71 -6.25
N LEU A 109 6.80 28.81 -5.56
CA LEU A 109 5.95 29.99 -5.62
C LEU A 109 6.66 31.25 -5.09
N THR A 110 7.31 31.15 -3.94
CA THR A 110 8.09 32.26 -3.37
C THR A 110 9.22 32.69 -4.33
N SER A 111 9.92 31.71 -4.92
CA SER A 111 10.96 31.98 -5.93
C SER A 111 10.38 32.73 -7.14
N MET A 112 9.27 32.25 -7.71
CA MET A 112 8.63 32.94 -8.85
C MET A 112 8.22 34.38 -8.50
N VAL A 113 7.62 34.61 -7.34
CA VAL A 113 7.27 35.96 -6.88
C VAL A 113 8.51 36.86 -6.81
N THR A 114 9.62 36.37 -6.24
CA THR A 114 10.86 37.12 -6.13
C THR A 114 11.40 37.53 -7.52
N TYR A 115 11.44 36.61 -8.49
CA TYR A 115 11.92 36.91 -9.84
C TYR A 115 10.97 37.83 -10.62
N ILE A 116 9.67 37.71 -10.40
CA ILE A 116 8.68 38.66 -10.96
C ILE A 116 8.91 40.07 -10.38
N ASP A 117 9.17 40.20 -9.09
CA ASP A 117 9.41 41.50 -8.46
C ASP A 117 10.75 42.10 -8.93
N LEU A 118 11.79 41.28 -9.15
CA LEU A 118 13.05 41.74 -9.75
C LEU A 118 12.83 42.25 -11.17
N LEU A 119 12.04 41.52 -12.00
CA LEU A 119 11.66 41.98 -13.35
C LEU A 119 10.90 43.31 -13.33
N LYS A 120 9.98 43.49 -12.36
CA LYS A 120 9.25 44.76 -12.21
C LYS A 120 10.16 45.92 -11.81
N MET A 121 11.16 45.65 -10.97
CA MET A 121 12.10 46.66 -10.48
C MET A 121 13.14 47.06 -11.54
N GLN A 122 13.68 46.10 -12.29
CA GLN A 122 14.77 46.31 -13.24
C GLN A 122 14.28 46.56 -14.68
N GLY A 123 13.02 46.21 -14.98
CA GLY A 123 12.44 46.30 -16.32
C GLY A 123 12.81 45.11 -17.21
N LEU A 124 12.07 44.96 -18.30
CA LEU A 124 12.28 43.86 -19.25
C LEU A 124 13.51 44.08 -20.18
N ASP A 125 14.05 45.28 -20.20
CA ASP A 125 15.29 45.61 -20.95
C ASP A 125 16.56 45.30 -20.14
N SER A 126 16.45 44.82 -18.92
CA SER A 126 17.58 44.39 -18.10
C SER A 126 18.32 43.20 -18.75
N PRO A 127 19.67 43.15 -18.72
CA PRO A 127 20.41 42.00 -19.24
C PRO A 127 20.06 40.69 -18.53
N ASP A 128 19.53 40.73 -17.31
CA ASP A 128 19.14 39.56 -16.54
C ASP A 128 17.66 39.13 -16.77
N ALA A 129 16.85 39.91 -17.47
CA ALA A 129 15.42 39.68 -17.63
C ALA A 129 15.08 38.29 -18.22
N MET A 130 15.82 37.89 -19.26
CA MET A 130 15.66 36.54 -19.86
C MET A 130 15.98 35.42 -18.88
N SER A 131 17.03 35.56 -18.08
CA SER A 131 17.40 34.60 -17.04
C SER A 131 16.30 34.46 -15.98
N TYR A 132 15.70 35.57 -15.54
CA TYR A 132 14.58 35.55 -14.59
C TYR A 132 13.35 34.88 -15.18
N LEU A 133 13.01 35.14 -16.44
CA LEU A 133 11.91 34.47 -17.14
C LEU A 133 12.12 32.97 -17.27
N GLU A 134 13.36 32.55 -17.56
CA GLU A 134 13.69 31.13 -17.65
C GLU A 134 13.56 30.42 -16.29
N ILE A 135 13.97 31.06 -15.22
CA ILE A 135 13.78 30.53 -13.85
C ILE A 135 12.28 30.41 -13.51
N ILE A 136 11.49 31.42 -13.85
CA ILE A 136 10.03 31.40 -13.63
C ILE A 136 9.39 30.25 -14.41
N ASP A 137 9.77 30.06 -15.68
CA ASP A 137 9.25 28.96 -16.51
C ASP A 137 9.60 27.59 -15.90
N GLN A 138 10.85 27.39 -15.49
CA GLN A 138 11.28 26.16 -14.83
C GLN A 138 10.49 25.90 -13.54
N LYS A 139 10.29 26.91 -12.68
CA LYS A 139 9.51 26.76 -11.43
C LYS A 139 8.05 26.49 -11.71
N THR A 140 7.48 27.09 -12.77
CA THR A 140 6.10 26.83 -13.21
C THR A 140 5.92 25.39 -13.69
N LYS A 141 6.81 24.89 -14.53
CA LYS A 141 6.81 23.50 -15.02
C LYS A 141 6.93 22.51 -13.84
N ARG A 142 7.80 22.81 -12.86
CA ARG A 142 7.92 22.00 -11.66
C ARG A 142 6.62 21.96 -10.84
N LEU A 143 5.95 23.10 -10.70
CA LEU A 143 4.69 23.21 -9.96
C LEU A 143 3.56 22.44 -10.67
N GLN A 144 3.50 22.51 -12.00
CA GLN A 144 2.55 21.71 -12.81
C GLN A 144 2.78 20.20 -12.61
N LYS A 145 4.03 19.75 -12.65
CA LYS A 145 4.39 18.35 -12.41
C LYS A 145 3.98 17.90 -10.99
N LEU A 146 4.31 18.68 -9.96
CA LEU A 146 3.97 18.37 -8.58
C LEU A 146 2.44 18.27 -8.39
N SER A 147 1.67 19.19 -8.99
CA SER A 147 0.22 19.16 -8.96
C SER A 147 -0.35 17.91 -9.65
N GLY A 148 0.22 17.52 -10.80
CA GLY A 148 -0.13 16.28 -11.50
C GLY A 148 0.17 15.02 -10.68
N ASP A 149 1.37 14.92 -10.12
CA ASP A 149 1.81 13.80 -9.26
C ASP A 149 0.90 13.67 -8.03
N LEU A 150 0.52 14.79 -7.41
CA LEU A 150 -0.40 14.81 -6.26
C LEU A 150 -1.79 14.29 -6.62
N PHE A 151 -2.34 14.76 -7.76
CA PHE A 151 -3.65 14.34 -8.24
C PHE A 151 -3.66 12.83 -8.55
N GLU A 152 -2.60 12.34 -9.18
CA GLU A 152 -2.41 10.92 -9.48
C GLU A 152 -2.30 10.09 -8.18
N ALA A 153 -1.46 10.52 -7.23
CA ALA A 153 -1.29 9.85 -5.94
C ALA A 153 -2.60 9.77 -5.12
N THR A 154 -3.42 10.85 -5.16
CA THR A 154 -4.71 10.86 -4.45
C THR A 154 -5.73 9.95 -5.12
N LYS A 155 -5.80 9.91 -6.45
CA LYS A 155 -6.69 9.00 -7.19
C LYS A 155 -6.28 7.54 -7.06
N ALA A 156 -5.00 7.22 -7.19
CA ALA A 156 -4.49 5.87 -7.02
C ALA A 156 -4.77 5.34 -5.61
N SER A 157 -4.56 6.17 -4.58
CA SER A 157 -4.81 5.81 -3.18
C SER A 157 -6.30 5.58 -2.85
N SER A 158 -7.21 6.26 -3.54
CA SER A 158 -8.66 6.10 -3.35
C SER A 158 -9.27 4.96 -4.16
N GLY A 159 -8.50 4.29 -5.03
CA GLY A 159 -9.01 3.29 -5.96
C GLY A 159 -10.00 3.85 -7.00
N ALA A 160 -10.06 5.17 -7.16
CA ALA A 160 -11.05 5.84 -8.02
C ALA A 160 -10.60 5.97 -9.49
N MET A 161 -9.44 5.44 -9.85
CA MET A 161 -8.98 5.44 -11.24
C MET A 161 -9.63 4.28 -12.01
N PRO A 162 -10.24 4.53 -13.17
CA PRO A 162 -10.70 3.45 -14.05
C PRO A 162 -9.47 2.70 -14.60
N ILE A 163 -9.50 1.37 -14.52
CA ILE A 163 -8.43 0.50 -15.00
C ILE A 163 -8.90 -0.20 -16.26
N SER A 164 -8.08 -0.17 -17.31
CA SER A 164 -8.30 -0.88 -18.57
C SER A 164 -7.21 -1.90 -18.79
N ILE A 165 -7.40 -3.12 -18.30
CA ILE A 165 -6.42 -4.20 -18.44
C ILE A 165 -6.40 -4.71 -19.88
N GLU A 166 -5.21 -4.74 -20.48
CA GLU A 166 -4.94 -5.23 -21.82
C GLU A 166 -3.66 -6.08 -21.84
N VAL A 167 -3.47 -6.82 -22.92
CA VAL A 167 -2.26 -7.64 -23.13
C VAL A 167 -1.16 -6.75 -23.72
N ILE A 168 -0.05 -6.63 -23.00
CA ILE A 168 1.05 -5.75 -23.33
C ILE A 168 2.35 -6.54 -23.48
N ASP A 169 3.13 -6.26 -24.53
CA ASP A 169 4.51 -6.70 -24.64
C ASP A 169 5.40 -5.85 -23.73
N LEU A 170 5.82 -6.44 -22.59
CA LEU A 170 6.63 -5.75 -21.59
C LEU A 170 8.01 -5.35 -22.13
N ASN A 171 8.64 -6.18 -22.97
CA ASN A 171 9.93 -5.87 -23.59
C ASN A 171 9.81 -4.66 -24.53
N GLY A 172 8.79 -4.67 -25.38
CA GLY A 172 8.52 -3.57 -26.32
C GLY A 172 8.24 -2.26 -25.58
N MET A 173 7.41 -2.28 -24.55
CA MET A 173 7.10 -1.11 -23.75
C MET A 173 8.34 -0.57 -23.03
N ALA A 174 9.14 -1.43 -22.38
CA ALA A 174 10.34 -0.97 -21.69
C ALA A 174 11.35 -0.32 -22.64
N GLN A 175 11.56 -0.89 -23.83
CA GLN A 175 12.43 -0.29 -24.86
C GLN A 175 11.90 1.05 -25.36
N GLN A 176 10.59 1.17 -25.54
CA GLN A 176 9.97 2.40 -25.99
C GLN A 176 10.13 3.52 -24.97
N VAL A 177 9.88 3.25 -23.67
CA VAL A 177 10.06 4.25 -22.59
C VAL A 177 11.53 4.68 -22.48
N VAL A 178 12.48 3.73 -22.57
CA VAL A 178 13.92 4.05 -22.56
C VAL A 178 14.29 4.93 -23.76
N GLY A 179 13.74 4.64 -24.95
CA GLY A 179 13.97 5.45 -26.15
C GLY A 179 13.44 6.88 -26.00
N GLU A 180 12.24 7.07 -25.47
CA GLU A 180 11.65 8.40 -25.26
C GLU A 180 12.39 9.23 -24.18
N LEU A 181 13.00 8.57 -23.21
CA LEU A 181 13.75 9.23 -22.14
C LEU A 181 15.26 9.37 -22.45
N ASN A 182 15.71 9.02 -23.65
CA ASN A 182 17.14 9.02 -23.99
C ASN A 182 17.83 10.36 -23.72
N ASP A 183 17.19 11.47 -24.05
CA ASP A 183 17.78 12.81 -23.87
C ASP A 183 18.09 13.14 -22.42
N ILE A 184 17.25 12.68 -21.48
CA ILE A 184 17.50 12.90 -20.06
C ILE A 184 18.63 12.01 -19.53
N PHE A 185 18.82 10.83 -20.11
CA PHE A 185 19.95 9.97 -19.75
C PHE A 185 21.27 10.52 -20.26
N VAL A 186 21.29 11.02 -21.48
CA VAL A 186 22.45 11.70 -22.07
C VAL A 186 22.82 12.93 -21.24
N ALA A 187 21.83 13.74 -20.85
CA ALA A 187 22.06 14.91 -19.99
C ALA A 187 22.57 14.55 -18.58
N ALA A 188 22.23 13.37 -18.09
CA ALA A 188 22.69 12.85 -16.78
C ALA A 188 24.02 12.09 -16.87
N ASP A 189 24.60 11.92 -18.05
CA ASP A 189 25.78 11.09 -18.32
C ASP A 189 25.61 9.64 -17.82
N VAL A 190 24.43 9.03 -18.14
CA VAL A 190 24.10 7.66 -17.77
C VAL A 190 23.74 6.87 -19.03
N GLU A 191 24.43 5.75 -19.25
CA GLU A 191 24.15 4.84 -20.37
C GLU A 191 23.14 3.78 -19.96
N VAL A 192 21.93 3.76 -20.56
CA VAL A 192 20.88 2.78 -20.22
C VAL A 192 20.92 1.61 -21.19
N HIS A 193 21.14 0.42 -20.65
CA HIS A 193 21.17 -0.83 -21.41
C HIS A 193 19.92 -1.67 -21.18
N CYS A 194 19.08 -1.82 -22.23
CA CYS A 194 18.02 -2.82 -22.23
C CYS A 194 18.61 -4.19 -22.63
N GLU A 195 18.41 -5.21 -21.80
CA GLU A 195 18.78 -6.58 -22.17
C GLU A 195 17.92 -7.01 -23.38
N LYS A 196 18.58 -7.41 -24.46
CA LYS A 196 17.88 -7.92 -25.63
C LYS A 196 17.39 -9.34 -25.30
N ASN A 197 16.08 -9.49 -25.16
CA ASN A 197 15.42 -10.78 -25.11
C ASN A 197 14.76 -11.02 -26.48
N ASP A 198 15.07 -12.14 -27.12
CA ASP A 198 14.41 -12.56 -28.35
C ASP A 198 12.96 -13.04 -28.11
N GLU A 199 12.60 -13.31 -26.86
CA GLU A 199 11.27 -13.75 -26.46
C GLU A 199 10.42 -12.57 -25.96
N HIS A 200 9.22 -12.41 -26.54
CA HIS A 200 8.23 -11.46 -26.06
C HIS A 200 7.62 -11.92 -24.75
N VAL A 201 7.61 -11.06 -23.75
CA VAL A 201 6.98 -11.34 -22.45
C VAL A 201 5.69 -10.54 -22.35
N TYR A 202 4.54 -11.24 -22.42
CA TYR A 202 3.23 -10.61 -22.37
C TYR A 202 2.68 -10.58 -20.96
N VAL A 203 2.15 -9.40 -20.58
CA VAL A 203 1.57 -9.12 -19.26
C VAL A 203 0.16 -8.56 -19.37
N ASN A 204 -0.64 -8.74 -18.30
CA ASN A 204 -1.96 -8.12 -18.16
C ASN A 204 -1.81 -6.83 -17.35
N ALA A 205 -1.93 -5.68 -17.98
CA ALA A 205 -1.78 -4.40 -17.33
C ALA A 205 -2.57 -3.30 -18.04
N ASP A 206 -2.77 -2.17 -17.40
CA ASP A 206 -3.20 -0.94 -18.05
C ASP A 206 -1.99 -0.25 -18.67
N GLY A 207 -2.00 -0.01 -19.99
CA GLY A 207 -0.84 0.51 -20.72
C GLY A 207 -0.39 1.88 -20.23
N LYS A 208 -1.32 2.76 -19.87
CA LYS A 208 -0.98 4.11 -19.39
C LYS A 208 -0.38 4.05 -17.98
N MET A 209 -0.95 3.22 -17.10
CA MET A 209 -0.44 3.05 -15.75
C MET A 209 0.94 2.38 -15.76
N LEU A 210 1.11 1.32 -16.55
CA LEU A 210 2.40 0.62 -16.65
C LEU A 210 3.50 1.53 -17.25
N TRP A 211 3.15 2.30 -18.29
CA TRP A 211 4.03 3.34 -18.82
C TRP A 211 4.51 4.28 -17.72
N ARG A 212 3.57 4.82 -16.93
CA ARG A 212 3.85 5.75 -15.84
C ARG A 212 4.74 5.15 -14.75
N VAL A 213 4.53 3.87 -14.43
CA VAL A 213 5.40 3.13 -13.49
C VAL A 213 6.84 3.10 -14.01
N ILE A 214 7.02 2.69 -15.26
CA ILE A 214 8.36 2.59 -15.89
C ILE A 214 9.02 3.97 -15.97
N GLU A 215 8.28 4.98 -16.42
CA GLU A 215 8.73 6.37 -16.50
C GLU A 215 9.20 6.90 -15.13
N ASN A 216 8.44 6.67 -14.07
CA ASN A 216 8.81 7.08 -12.71
C ASN A 216 10.12 6.44 -12.26
N LEU A 217 10.31 5.14 -12.52
CA LEU A 217 11.53 4.43 -12.15
C LEU A 217 12.74 4.90 -12.99
N LEU A 218 12.57 5.07 -14.28
CA LEU A 218 13.63 5.51 -15.20
C LEU A 218 14.03 6.98 -14.99
N THR A 219 13.08 7.85 -14.67
CA THR A 219 13.39 9.23 -14.29
C THR A 219 14.13 9.30 -12.94
N ASN A 220 13.93 8.34 -12.05
CA ASN A 220 14.77 8.21 -10.85
C ASN A 220 16.20 7.80 -11.21
N VAL A 221 16.38 6.89 -12.17
CA VAL A 221 17.72 6.53 -12.69
C VAL A 221 18.47 7.79 -13.17
N SER A 222 17.86 8.63 -14.01
CA SER A 222 18.52 9.85 -14.51
C SER A 222 18.91 10.84 -13.39
N LYS A 223 18.13 10.89 -12.31
CA LYS A 223 18.38 11.85 -11.21
C LYS A 223 19.40 11.41 -10.19
N TYR A 224 19.41 10.10 -9.90
CA TYR A 224 20.13 9.56 -8.75
C TYR A 224 21.30 8.65 -9.12
N SER A 225 21.48 8.32 -10.40
CA SER A 225 22.64 7.55 -10.82
C SER A 225 23.94 8.37 -10.74
N MET A 226 25.02 7.68 -10.51
CA MET A 226 26.37 8.24 -10.60
C MET A 226 26.69 8.53 -12.08
N PRO A 227 27.08 9.76 -12.46
CA PRO A 227 27.48 10.10 -13.83
C PRO A 227 28.62 9.18 -14.34
N GLY A 228 28.64 8.91 -15.64
CA GLY A 228 29.63 8.02 -16.26
C GLY A 228 29.39 6.54 -15.99
N THR A 229 28.23 6.17 -15.40
CA THR A 229 27.91 4.76 -15.11
C THR A 229 26.80 4.23 -16.01
N ARG A 230 26.53 2.92 -15.90
CA ARG A 230 25.48 2.23 -16.66
C ARG A 230 24.30 1.87 -15.78
N ALA A 231 23.10 2.00 -16.35
CA ALA A 231 21.88 1.42 -15.80
C ALA A 231 21.42 0.25 -16.67
N TYR A 232 20.84 -0.76 -16.05
CA TYR A 232 20.39 -1.95 -16.75
C TYR A 232 18.88 -2.13 -16.58
N VAL A 233 18.20 -2.40 -17.68
CA VAL A 233 16.77 -2.74 -17.74
C VAL A 233 16.63 -4.16 -18.26
N LYS A 234 16.03 -5.04 -17.46
CA LYS A 234 15.90 -6.47 -17.74
C LYS A 234 14.47 -6.92 -17.53
N VAL A 235 13.96 -7.73 -18.47
CA VAL A 235 12.66 -8.38 -18.33
C VAL A 235 12.88 -9.89 -18.13
N ARG A 236 12.23 -10.46 -17.12
CA ARG A 236 12.33 -11.86 -16.77
C ARG A 236 10.99 -12.46 -16.44
N GLU A 237 10.80 -13.72 -16.75
CA GLU A 237 9.64 -14.49 -16.31
C GLU A 237 9.85 -15.04 -14.91
N MET A 238 8.87 -14.84 -14.02
CA MET A 238 8.89 -15.30 -12.64
C MET A 238 7.57 -16.02 -12.27
N GLY A 239 7.36 -17.19 -12.83
CA GLY A 239 6.16 -18.00 -12.58
C GLY A 239 4.88 -17.30 -13.06
N LYS A 240 4.01 -16.90 -12.13
CA LYS A 240 2.76 -16.18 -12.44
C LYS A 240 2.95 -14.70 -12.82
N PHE A 241 4.15 -14.18 -12.61
CA PHE A 241 4.49 -12.79 -12.87
C PHE A 241 5.58 -12.69 -13.93
N ALA A 242 5.64 -11.56 -14.61
CA ALA A 242 6.84 -11.07 -15.26
C ALA A 242 7.48 -10.01 -14.37
N ALA A 243 8.80 -9.95 -14.34
CA ALA A 243 9.56 -8.96 -13.59
C ALA A 243 10.28 -8.03 -14.57
N LEU A 244 10.05 -6.73 -14.44
CA LEU A 244 10.92 -5.70 -15.01
C LEU A 244 11.88 -5.25 -13.92
N GLU A 245 13.18 -5.49 -14.11
CA GLU A 245 14.25 -5.08 -13.20
C GLU A 245 15.02 -3.91 -13.77
N ILE A 246 15.13 -2.84 -12.98
CA ILE A 246 15.93 -1.65 -13.29
C ILE A 246 17.00 -1.55 -12.21
N SER A 247 18.26 -1.45 -12.62
CA SER A 247 19.38 -1.33 -11.67
C SER A 247 20.37 -0.27 -12.12
N ASN A 248 20.85 0.52 -11.16
CA ASN A 248 21.82 1.58 -11.38
C ASN A 248 22.71 1.78 -10.16
N VAL A 249 23.89 2.33 -10.37
CA VAL A 249 24.78 2.75 -9.30
C VAL A 249 24.33 4.13 -8.79
N SER A 250 24.05 4.23 -7.49
CA SER A 250 23.65 5.50 -6.87
C SER A 250 24.82 6.44 -6.74
N ARG A 251 24.60 7.74 -6.96
CA ARG A 251 25.58 8.80 -6.76
C ARG A 251 25.87 9.02 -5.28
N ASP A 252 24.83 8.92 -4.45
CA ASP A 252 24.90 9.13 -3.02
C ASP A 252 24.76 7.78 -2.29
N ALA A 253 25.40 7.65 -1.12
CA ALA A 253 25.23 6.46 -0.29
C ALA A 253 23.76 6.27 0.11
N LEU A 254 23.27 5.05 0.04
CA LEU A 254 21.89 4.67 0.35
C LEU A 254 21.84 4.12 1.78
N ASP A 255 21.79 5.01 2.77
CA ASP A 255 21.77 4.66 4.21
C ASP A 255 20.34 4.43 4.75
N MET A 256 19.36 4.15 3.85
CA MET A 256 17.96 3.95 4.18
C MET A 256 17.52 2.54 3.82
N GLU A 257 16.58 2.01 4.61
CA GLU A 257 15.93 0.74 4.25
C GLU A 257 15.09 0.89 2.98
N PRO A 258 15.04 -0.15 2.11
CA PRO A 258 14.27 -0.10 0.87
C PRO A 258 12.79 0.28 1.06
N ASP A 259 12.16 -0.19 2.13
CA ASP A 259 10.76 0.10 2.44
C ASP A 259 10.54 1.58 2.80
N GLU A 260 11.52 2.23 3.42
CA GLU A 260 11.46 3.65 3.73
C GLU A 260 11.49 4.53 2.47
N LEU A 261 12.23 4.11 1.43
CA LEU A 261 12.25 4.82 0.13
C LEU A 261 10.92 4.74 -0.61
N MET A 262 10.08 3.75 -0.29
CA MET A 262 8.73 3.62 -0.85
C MET A 262 7.69 4.48 -0.13
N GLU A 263 8.03 5.10 1.00
CA GLU A 263 7.12 6.02 1.68
C GLU A 263 7.02 7.34 0.89
N ARG A 264 5.83 7.91 0.90
CA ARG A 264 5.55 9.18 0.21
C ARG A 264 6.34 10.32 0.82
N PHE A 265 6.88 11.20 -0.02
CA PHE A 265 7.68 12.37 0.38
C PHE A 265 9.00 12.04 1.11
N LYS A 266 9.33 10.76 1.29
CA LYS A 266 10.65 10.40 1.79
C LYS A 266 11.70 10.57 0.68
N ARG A 267 12.81 11.14 1.08
CA ARG A 267 13.98 11.37 0.22
C ARG A 267 15.20 11.13 1.09
N GLY A 268 16.23 10.51 0.54
CA GLY A 268 17.51 10.37 1.25
C GLY A 268 18.02 11.75 1.70
N ASP A 269 18.62 11.84 2.87
CA ASP A 269 19.03 13.14 3.46
C ASP A 269 19.91 13.99 2.54
N LYS A 270 20.81 13.37 1.78
CA LYS A 270 21.68 14.04 0.81
C LYS A 270 20.97 14.42 -0.49
N SER A 271 19.86 13.75 -0.83
CA SER A 271 19.09 14.03 -2.05
C SER A 271 18.05 15.13 -1.89
N ARG A 272 17.97 15.79 -0.73
CA ARG A 272 17.03 16.92 -0.49
C ARG A 272 17.27 18.10 -1.45
N ASN A 273 18.47 18.26 -1.97
CA ASN A 273 18.82 19.31 -2.93
C ASN A 273 18.54 18.91 -4.39
N THR A 274 18.23 17.64 -4.69
CA THR A 274 17.84 17.22 -6.05
C THR A 274 16.37 17.51 -6.32
N GLU A 275 16.01 17.82 -7.57
CA GLU A 275 14.63 18.09 -7.94
C GLU A 275 13.77 16.82 -7.94
N GLY A 276 12.74 16.77 -7.09
CA GLY A 276 11.78 15.67 -7.04
C GLY A 276 10.73 15.87 -5.96
N SER A 277 9.51 15.33 -6.18
CA SER A 277 8.41 15.37 -5.22
C SER A 277 8.50 14.29 -4.12
N GLY A 278 9.36 13.28 -4.30
CA GLY A 278 9.36 12.10 -3.41
C GLY A 278 8.09 11.24 -3.54
N LEU A 279 7.28 11.46 -4.58
CA LEU A 279 6.04 10.72 -4.83
C LEU A 279 6.19 9.60 -5.87
N GLY A 280 7.20 9.67 -6.74
CA GLY A 280 7.30 8.78 -7.91
C GLY A 280 7.32 7.29 -7.59
N LEU A 281 8.10 6.86 -6.59
CA LEU A 281 8.16 5.45 -6.16
C LEU A 281 6.85 5.00 -5.50
N ALA A 282 6.25 5.84 -4.68
CA ALA A 282 4.97 5.55 -4.04
C ALA A 282 3.84 5.46 -5.09
N ILE A 283 3.79 6.37 -6.07
CA ILE A 283 2.84 6.31 -7.18
C ILE A 283 3.05 5.02 -7.98
N ALA A 284 4.29 4.66 -8.31
CA ALA A 284 4.59 3.43 -9.03
C ALA A 284 4.06 2.19 -8.29
N ARG A 285 4.25 2.11 -6.98
CA ARG A 285 3.71 1.02 -6.14
C ARG A 285 2.19 1.01 -6.12
N ASP A 286 1.56 2.17 -5.90
CA ASP A 286 0.10 2.26 -5.83
C ASP A 286 -0.55 1.85 -7.16
N LEU A 287 0.00 2.30 -8.31
CA LEU A 287 -0.46 1.90 -9.65
C LEU A 287 -0.28 0.40 -9.89
N MET A 288 0.84 -0.18 -9.44
CA MET A 288 1.05 -1.62 -9.58
C MET A 288 0.08 -2.43 -8.72
N HIS A 289 -0.20 -2.01 -7.48
CA HIS A 289 -1.22 -2.67 -6.64
C HIS A 289 -2.61 -2.64 -7.28
N MET A 290 -2.97 -1.56 -7.97
CA MET A 290 -4.24 -1.49 -8.71
C MET A 290 -4.31 -2.49 -9.87
N MET A 291 -3.16 -2.95 -10.39
CA MET A 291 -3.04 -3.94 -11.46
C MET A 291 -2.67 -5.34 -10.95
N ASP A 292 -2.92 -5.64 -9.67
CA ASP A 292 -2.56 -6.91 -9.00
C ASP A 292 -1.05 -7.25 -9.09
N GLY A 293 -0.22 -6.22 -9.26
CA GLY A 293 1.24 -6.30 -9.28
C GLY A 293 1.90 -5.75 -8.01
N ASP A 294 3.22 -5.61 -8.03
CA ASP A 294 4.00 -5.11 -6.90
C ASP A 294 5.28 -4.39 -7.39
N VAL A 295 5.80 -3.49 -6.57
CA VAL A 295 7.13 -2.87 -6.78
C VAL A 295 7.99 -3.17 -5.57
N ARG A 296 9.15 -3.77 -5.78
CA ARG A 296 10.12 -4.10 -4.74
C ARG A 296 11.43 -3.40 -5.00
N LEU A 297 11.99 -2.83 -3.96
CA LEU A 297 13.31 -2.21 -4.00
C LEU A 297 14.34 -3.13 -3.35
N GLY A 298 15.57 -3.02 -3.79
CA GLY A 298 16.74 -3.67 -3.20
C GLY A 298 17.93 -2.71 -3.25
N ILE A 299 18.71 -2.72 -2.19
CA ILE A 299 19.94 -1.93 -2.06
C ILE A 299 21.07 -2.90 -1.73
N ASP A 300 22.17 -2.78 -2.45
CA ASP A 300 23.37 -3.60 -2.26
C ASP A 300 24.58 -2.71 -2.40
N GLY A 301 25.02 -2.13 -1.28
CA GLY A 301 25.98 -1.04 -1.29
C GLY A 301 25.44 0.16 -2.06
N ASP A 302 26.16 0.59 -3.11
CA ASP A 302 25.75 1.69 -3.98
C ASP A 302 24.82 1.24 -5.14
N LEU A 303 24.53 -0.05 -5.25
CA LEU A 303 23.68 -0.59 -6.29
C LEU A 303 22.20 -0.54 -5.88
N PHE A 304 21.45 0.34 -6.51
CA PHE A 304 19.98 0.41 -6.38
C PHE A 304 19.33 -0.52 -7.39
N LYS A 305 18.33 -1.27 -6.95
CA LYS A 305 17.54 -2.20 -7.77
C LYS A 305 16.06 -1.95 -7.55
N ALA A 306 15.30 -1.71 -8.62
CA ALA A 306 13.85 -1.68 -8.59
C ALA A 306 13.31 -2.84 -9.41
N ARG A 307 12.39 -3.63 -8.84
CA ARG A 307 11.75 -4.76 -9.50
C ARG A 307 10.25 -4.53 -9.51
N VAL A 308 9.67 -4.46 -10.70
CA VAL A 308 8.24 -4.39 -10.95
C VAL A 308 7.73 -5.78 -11.27
N LEU A 309 6.78 -6.29 -10.49
CA LEU A 309 6.13 -7.58 -10.68
C LEU A 309 4.76 -7.36 -11.30
N ILE A 310 4.52 -7.93 -12.49
CA ILE A 310 3.31 -7.71 -13.28
C ILE A 310 2.67 -9.07 -13.58
N PRO A 311 1.33 -9.23 -13.43
CA PRO A 311 0.65 -10.48 -13.78
C PRO A 311 0.87 -10.86 -15.24
N ARG A 312 1.31 -12.11 -15.47
CA ARG A 312 1.65 -12.62 -16.80
C ARG A 312 0.42 -13.17 -17.52
N VAL A 313 0.38 -13.04 -18.84
CA VAL A 313 -0.63 -13.69 -19.70
C VAL A 313 -0.37 -15.19 -19.78
N GLY A 314 -1.39 -16.01 -19.55
CA GLY A 314 -1.35 -17.44 -19.91
C GLY A 314 -1.15 -18.44 -18.76
N GLN A 315 -1.28 -18.05 -17.48
CA GLN A 315 -1.40 -19.02 -16.38
C GLN A 315 -2.65 -18.69 -15.53
N ARG A 316 -3.79 -19.20 -15.98
CA ARG A 316 -4.97 -19.42 -15.12
C ARG A 316 -4.92 -20.80 -14.50
#